data_986c96574a637edb726bbbfa5d9d631b
#
_entry.id   986c96574a637edb726bbbfa5d9d631b
#
_cell.length_a   1.000
_cell.length_b   1.000
_cell.length_c   1.000
_cell.angle_alpha   90.00
_cell.angle_beta   90.00
_cell.angle_gamma   90.00
#
_symmetry.space_group_name_H-M   'P 1'
#
loop_
_entity.id
_entity.type
_entity.pdbx_description
1 polymer ?
#
loop_
_entity_poly.entity_id
_entity_poly.type
_entity_poly.pdbx_seq_one_letter_code
_entity_poly.pdbx_strand_id
1 'polypeptide(L)'
;MVSKRMLQLGTARSVIRELFEYGNQRAKEVGRENVFDFSLGNPSVPAPDAVNENAIRILQEQPEVIHCYTSAQGDAAARQRFADSLNRRFGGDYTADQFYITVGAAASLCCVFNGLTCPGDEFIVFAPYFPEYKVFIEGAGAKMVLIPPEIEHFQIDFDAFEKAITPNTKGV
;
A
#
# COMPACT_ATOMS: atom_id res chain seq x y z
N MET A 1 14.63 24.05 7.52
CA MET A 1 15.55 23.12 8.24
C MET A 1 14.91 21.75 8.20
N VAL A 2 15.59 20.74 7.62
CA VAL A 2 15.06 19.35 7.50
C VAL A 2 15.54 18.54 8.69
N SER A 3 14.71 17.69 9.30
CA SER A 3 15.13 16.81 10.38
C SER A 3 16.16 15.79 9.89
N LYS A 4 17.11 15.40 10.76
CA LYS A 4 18.15 14.40 10.42
C LYS A 4 17.54 13.08 9.94
N ARG A 5 16.43 12.63 10.57
CA ARG A 5 15.68 11.43 10.17
C ARG A 5 15.11 11.54 8.77
N MET A 6 14.46 12.66 8.44
CA MET A 6 13.90 12.86 7.09
C MET A 6 14.98 12.97 6.02
N LEU A 7 16.12 13.58 6.37
CA LEU A 7 17.27 13.62 5.48
C LEU A 7 17.81 12.20 5.20
N GLN A 8 17.97 11.36 6.22
CA GLN A 8 18.37 9.97 6.05
C GLN A 8 17.42 9.18 5.16
N LEU A 9 16.11 9.28 5.42
CA LEU A 9 15.10 8.61 4.59
C LEU A 9 15.12 9.10 3.14
N GLY A 10 15.26 10.40 2.91
CA GLY A 10 15.28 10.99 1.57
C GLY A 10 16.59 10.74 0.80
N THR A 11 17.70 10.45 1.48
CA THR A 11 18.99 10.13 0.84
C THR A 11 19.20 8.63 0.64
N ALA A 12 18.43 7.78 1.32
CA ALA A 12 18.43 6.33 1.09
C ALA A 12 17.85 6.04 -0.29
N ARG A 13 18.69 5.53 -1.20
CA ARG A 13 18.21 5.14 -2.55
C ARG A 13 17.45 3.84 -2.49
N SER A 14 16.32 3.78 -3.19
CA SER A 14 15.55 2.56 -3.40
C SER A 14 16.11 1.81 -4.60
N VAL A 15 16.58 0.59 -4.39
CA VAL A 15 17.07 -0.29 -5.47
C VAL A 15 16.00 -0.51 -6.54
N ILE A 16 14.73 -0.60 -6.14
CA ILE A 16 13.61 -0.75 -7.08
C ILE A 16 13.50 0.46 -8.01
N ARG A 17 13.65 1.68 -7.48
CA ARG A 17 13.63 2.91 -8.29
C ARG A 17 14.85 3.01 -9.20
N GLU A 18 16.02 2.63 -8.71
CA GLU A 18 17.23 2.59 -9.54
C GLU A 18 17.09 1.61 -10.71
N LEU A 19 16.52 0.42 -10.45
CA LEU A 19 16.24 -0.57 -11.51
C LEU A 19 15.21 -0.05 -12.52
N PHE A 20 14.16 0.61 -12.06
CA PHE A 20 13.17 1.23 -12.93
C PHE A 20 13.77 2.33 -13.82
N GLU A 21 14.58 3.22 -13.23
CA GLU A 21 15.28 4.27 -13.96
C GLU A 21 16.26 3.68 -14.97
N TYR A 22 17.00 2.64 -14.59
CA TYR A 22 17.89 1.90 -15.49
C TYR A 22 17.12 1.27 -16.65
N GLY A 23 15.99 0.60 -16.37
CA GLY A 23 15.12 0.02 -17.40
C GLY A 23 14.62 1.06 -18.41
N ASN A 24 14.21 2.23 -17.92
CA ASN A 24 13.79 3.34 -18.78
C ASN A 24 14.95 3.91 -19.64
N GLN A 25 16.15 4.00 -19.07
CA GLN A 25 17.32 4.43 -19.83
C GLN A 25 17.70 3.38 -20.90
N ARG A 26 17.69 2.10 -20.53
CA ARG A 26 18.00 1.01 -21.45
C ARG A 26 17.01 0.92 -22.62
N ALA A 27 15.73 1.21 -22.36
CA ALA A 27 14.70 1.24 -23.36
C ALA A 27 14.95 2.29 -24.47
N LYS A 28 15.62 3.40 -24.14
CA LYS A 28 16.01 4.40 -25.15
C LYS A 28 17.12 3.92 -26.08
N GLU A 29 17.94 2.98 -25.63
CA GLU A 29 19.08 2.46 -26.40
C GLU A 29 18.70 1.28 -27.28
N VAL A 30 17.85 0.37 -26.75
CA VAL A 30 17.56 -0.91 -27.42
C VAL A 30 16.12 -1.07 -27.90
N GLY A 31 15.25 -0.09 -27.64
CA GLY A 31 13.81 -0.16 -27.87
C GLY A 31 13.05 -0.71 -26.65
N ARG A 32 11.86 -0.17 -26.39
CA ARG A 32 11.03 -0.58 -25.24
C ARG A 32 10.60 -2.03 -25.31
N GLU A 33 10.36 -2.54 -26.48
CA GLU A 33 9.97 -3.92 -26.77
C GLU A 33 11.05 -4.97 -26.38
N ASN A 34 12.29 -4.51 -26.22
CA ASN A 34 13.43 -5.36 -25.84
C ASN A 34 13.82 -5.23 -24.36
N VAL A 35 12.98 -4.54 -23.56
CA VAL A 35 13.19 -4.39 -22.11
C VAL A 35 12.03 -4.97 -21.33
N PHE A 36 12.31 -6.04 -20.60
CA PHE A 36 11.36 -6.70 -19.70
C PHE A 36 11.58 -6.18 -18.29
N ASP A 37 10.78 -5.17 -17.89
CA ASP A 37 10.93 -4.49 -16.62
C ASP A 37 10.01 -5.13 -15.56
N PHE A 38 10.62 -5.78 -14.59
CA PHE A 38 9.95 -6.38 -13.43
C PHE A 38 10.23 -5.60 -12.12
N SER A 39 10.71 -4.36 -12.21
CA SER A 39 11.06 -3.56 -11.03
C SER A 39 9.86 -3.02 -10.29
N LEU A 40 8.81 -2.60 -10.99
CA LEU A 40 7.57 -2.08 -10.44
C LEU A 40 6.38 -2.95 -10.83
N GLY A 41 5.45 -3.13 -9.91
CA GLY A 41 4.22 -3.88 -10.13
C GLY A 41 3.16 -3.09 -10.92
N ASN A 42 3.51 -2.58 -12.10
CA ASN A 42 2.54 -1.91 -12.96
C ASN A 42 1.58 -2.92 -13.58
N PRO A 43 0.26 -2.64 -13.60
CA PRO A 43 -0.69 -3.47 -14.32
C PRO A 43 -0.34 -3.54 -15.81
N SER A 44 -0.30 -4.76 -16.35
CA SER A 44 -0.09 -4.99 -17.80
C SER A 44 -1.41 -5.15 -18.57
N VAL A 45 -2.52 -5.25 -17.86
CA VAL A 45 -3.87 -5.35 -18.43
C VAL A 45 -4.57 -4.01 -18.21
N PRO A 46 -5.21 -3.44 -19.24
CA PRO A 46 -5.98 -2.21 -19.09
C PRO A 46 -7.16 -2.41 -18.13
N ALA A 47 -7.58 -1.33 -17.48
CA ALA A 47 -8.81 -1.35 -16.70
C ALA A 47 -10.00 -1.72 -17.60
N PRO A 48 -11.03 -2.39 -17.07
CA PRO A 48 -12.27 -2.62 -17.82
C PRO A 48 -12.86 -1.31 -18.34
N ASP A 49 -13.43 -1.34 -19.55
CA ASP A 49 -14.01 -0.15 -20.21
C ASP A 49 -15.03 0.57 -19.32
N ALA A 50 -15.84 -0.19 -18.58
CA ALA A 50 -16.79 0.34 -17.63
C ALA A 50 -16.19 1.29 -16.57
N VAL A 51 -14.91 1.17 -16.24
CA VAL A 51 -14.22 2.09 -15.30
C VAL A 51 -14.09 3.46 -15.94
N ASN A 52 -13.61 3.51 -17.18
CA ASN A 52 -13.44 4.76 -17.93
C ASN A 52 -14.79 5.40 -18.27
N GLU A 53 -15.75 4.61 -18.73
CA GLU A 53 -17.12 5.06 -19.05
C GLU A 53 -17.79 5.67 -17.82
N ASN A 54 -17.73 5.02 -16.66
CA ASN A 54 -18.28 5.57 -15.42
C ASN A 54 -17.55 6.84 -14.96
N ALA A 55 -16.22 6.91 -15.07
CA ALA A 55 -15.48 8.12 -14.73
C ALA A 55 -15.89 9.30 -15.61
N ILE A 56 -16.00 9.10 -16.93
CA ILE A 56 -16.46 10.12 -17.88
C ILE A 56 -17.89 10.55 -17.56
N ARG A 57 -18.80 9.58 -17.33
CA ARG A 57 -20.19 9.85 -17.00
C ARG A 57 -20.32 10.71 -15.73
N ILE A 58 -19.60 10.36 -14.66
CA ILE A 58 -19.64 11.11 -13.40
C ILE A 58 -19.14 12.55 -13.61
N LEU A 59 -18.05 12.74 -14.36
CA LEU A 59 -17.53 14.06 -14.68
C LEU A 59 -18.53 14.93 -15.47
N GLN A 60 -19.31 14.31 -16.35
CA GLN A 60 -20.31 15.01 -17.17
C GLN A 60 -21.62 15.27 -16.44
N GLU A 61 -22.10 14.30 -15.67
CA GLU A 61 -23.42 14.37 -15.02
C GLU A 61 -23.39 15.05 -13.65
N GLN A 62 -22.22 15.07 -12.98
CA GLN A 62 -22.07 15.60 -11.62
C GLN A 62 -20.91 16.57 -11.47
N PRO A 63 -20.73 17.55 -12.38
CA PRO A 63 -19.56 18.43 -12.38
C PRO A 63 -19.43 19.27 -11.11
N GLU A 64 -20.55 19.63 -10.48
CA GLU A 64 -20.56 20.43 -9.25
C GLU A 64 -20.22 19.61 -8.00
N VAL A 65 -20.53 18.30 -8.01
CA VAL A 65 -20.36 17.42 -6.85
C VAL A 65 -18.96 16.80 -6.82
N ILE A 66 -18.44 16.39 -7.98
CA ILE A 66 -17.18 15.62 -8.05
C ILE A 66 -15.96 16.40 -7.56
N HIS A 67 -16.01 17.74 -7.60
CA HIS A 67 -14.94 18.61 -7.15
C HIS A 67 -15.13 19.16 -5.74
N CYS A 68 -16.20 18.75 -5.05
CA CYS A 68 -16.50 19.17 -3.69
C CYS A 68 -15.73 18.32 -2.64
N TYR A 69 -15.60 18.88 -1.45
CA TYR A 69 -15.13 18.10 -0.31
C TYR A 69 -16.15 17.02 0.06
N THR A 70 -15.66 15.85 0.38
CA THR A 70 -16.46 14.78 1.02
C THR A 70 -16.37 14.89 2.54
N SER A 71 -17.08 14.02 3.26
CA SER A 71 -16.85 13.81 4.69
C SER A 71 -15.42 13.29 4.93
N ALA A 72 -14.91 13.42 6.16
CA ALA A 72 -13.58 12.91 6.53
C ALA A 72 -13.41 11.40 6.25
N GLN A 73 -14.49 10.63 6.34
CA GLN A 73 -14.49 9.20 6.06
C GLN A 73 -14.60 8.89 4.55
N GLY A 74 -14.82 9.89 3.72
CA GLY A 74 -15.12 9.72 2.30
C GLY A 74 -16.63 9.69 2.01
N ASP A 75 -16.98 9.58 0.73
CA ASP A 75 -18.37 9.56 0.27
C ASP A 75 -19.17 8.38 0.85
N ALA A 76 -20.33 8.67 1.44
CA ALA A 76 -21.14 7.69 2.14
C ALA A 76 -21.69 6.59 1.20
N ALA A 77 -22.07 6.97 -0.03
CA ALA A 77 -22.56 6.01 -1.00
C ALA A 77 -21.44 5.07 -1.46
N ALA A 78 -20.22 5.58 -1.65
CA ALA A 78 -19.07 4.77 -1.97
C ALA A 78 -18.75 3.79 -0.84
N ARG A 79 -18.75 4.25 0.42
CA ARG A 79 -18.52 3.39 1.60
C ARG A 79 -19.57 2.27 1.71
N GLN A 80 -20.85 2.59 1.45
CA GLN A 80 -21.91 1.58 1.42
C GLN A 80 -21.68 0.55 0.32
N ARG A 81 -21.25 0.98 -0.88
CA ARG A 81 -20.92 0.04 -1.98
C ARG A 81 -19.77 -0.90 -1.64
N PHE A 82 -18.77 -0.43 -0.90
CA PHE A 82 -17.71 -1.30 -0.39
C PHE A 82 -18.25 -2.32 0.60
N ALA A 83 -19.07 -1.89 1.56
CA ALA A 83 -19.72 -2.78 2.52
C ALA A 83 -20.54 -3.87 1.82
N ASP A 84 -21.44 -3.47 0.91
CA ASP A 84 -22.28 -4.39 0.15
C ASP A 84 -21.46 -5.38 -0.69
N SER A 85 -20.35 -4.93 -1.28
CA SER A 85 -19.47 -5.77 -2.07
C SER A 85 -18.77 -6.83 -1.21
N LEU A 86 -18.26 -6.44 -0.05
CA LEU A 86 -17.59 -7.38 0.87
C LEU A 86 -18.58 -8.38 1.46
N ASN A 87 -19.75 -7.90 1.89
CA ASN A 87 -20.81 -8.77 2.41
C ASN A 87 -21.23 -9.82 1.39
N ARG A 88 -21.44 -9.41 0.14
CA ARG A 88 -21.81 -10.32 -0.94
C ARG A 88 -20.70 -11.33 -1.29
N ARG A 89 -19.44 -10.93 -1.27
CA ARG A 89 -18.30 -11.76 -1.68
C ARG A 89 -17.80 -12.69 -0.59
N PHE A 90 -17.89 -12.28 0.66
CA PHE A 90 -17.27 -12.96 1.79
C PHE A 90 -18.23 -13.32 2.92
N GLY A 91 -19.53 -13.01 2.78
CA GLY A 91 -20.54 -13.37 3.77
C GLY A 91 -20.46 -12.57 5.09
N GLY A 92 -19.90 -11.36 5.03
CA GLY A 92 -19.82 -10.48 6.20
C GLY A 92 -21.11 -9.70 6.47
N ASP A 93 -21.07 -8.87 7.50
CA ASP A 93 -22.13 -7.94 7.93
C ASP A 93 -21.63 -6.49 8.08
N TYR A 94 -20.68 -6.11 7.22
CA TYR A 94 -20.09 -4.77 7.23
C TYR A 94 -21.12 -3.69 6.92
N THR A 95 -20.95 -2.54 7.58
CA THR A 95 -21.74 -1.33 7.36
C THR A 95 -20.83 -0.19 6.84
N ALA A 96 -21.42 0.83 6.23
CA ALA A 96 -20.67 1.99 5.70
C ALA A 96 -19.81 2.68 6.78
N ASP A 97 -20.21 2.64 8.04
CA ASP A 97 -19.51 3.30 9.14
C ASP A 97 -18.17 2.65 9.53
N GLN A 98 -17.95 1.41 9.07
CA GLN A 98 -16.71 0.68 9.28
C GLN A 98 -15.64 0.96 8.21
N PHE A 99 -15.95 1.84 7.24
CA PHE A 99 -15.03 2.19 6.16
C PHE A 99 -14.52 3.62 6.27
N TYR A 100 -13.25 3.78 5.99
CA TYR A 100 -12.58 5.05 5.81
C TYR A 100 -11.84 5.03 4.47
N ILE A 101 -12.23 5.91 3.54
CA ILE A 101 -11.64 5.96 2.20
C ILE A 101 -10.39 6.83 2.24
N THR A 102 -9.31 6.31 1.68
CA THR A 102 -8.03 7.01 1.57
C THR A 102 -7.55 7.08 0.12
N VAL A 103 -6.54 7.91 -0.12
CA VAL A 103 -5.88 8.01 -1.44
C VAL A 103 -4.85 6.89 -1.58
N GLY A 104 -5.33 5.69 -1.86
CA GLY A 104 -4.51 4.50 -2.05
C GLY A 104 -4.05 3.82 -0.76
N ALA A 105 -3.47 2.62 -0.90
CA ALA A 105 -3.05 1.76 0.20
C ALA A 105 -1.98 2.41 1.12
N ALA A 106 -1.07 3.21 0.56
CA ALA A 106 -0.03 3.89 1.35
C ALA A 106 -0.63 4.82 2.40
N ALA A 107 -1.65 5.61 2.02
CA ALA A 107 -2.35 6.48 2.96
C ALA A 107 -3.13 5.68 4.01
N SER A 108 -3.76 4.56 3.62
CA SER A 108 -4.43 3.65 4.55
C SER A 108 -3.45 3.09 5.59
N LEU A 109 -2.30 2.59 5.15
CA LEU A 109 -1.26 2.06 6.03
C LEU A 109 -0.73 3.12 6.98
N CYS A 110 -0.49 4.35 6.50
CA CYS A 110 -0.11 5.47 7.37
C CYS A 110 -1.18 5.73 8.45
N CYS A 111 -2.45 5.76 8.08
CA CYS A 111 -3.55 5.95 9.03
C CYS A 111 -3.61 4.82 10.06
N VAL A 112 -3.52 3.57 9.61
CA VAL A 112 -3.60 2.38 10.49
C VAL A 112 -2.41 2.37 11.46
N PHE A 113 -1.18 2.50 10.98
CA PHE A 113 -0.01 2.49 11.85
C PHE A 113 -0.02 3.66 12.84
N ASN A 114 -0.34 4.88 12.40
CA ASN A 114 -0.44 6.01 13.33
C ASN A 114 -1.59 5.88 14.32
N GLY A 115 -2.69 5.23 13.95
CA GLY A 115 -3.84 5.02 14.83
C GLY A 115 -3.66 3.90 15.85
N LEU A 116 -2.86 2.88 15.53
CA LEU A 116 -2.71 1.68 16.36
C LEU A 116 -1.43 1.65 17.20
N THR A 117 -0.39 2.38 16.78
CA THR A 117 0.95 2.27 17.39
C THR A 117 1.07 3.04 18.69
N CYS A 118 1.59 2.37 19.70
CA CYS A 118 2.11 2.95 20.94
C CYS A 118 3.65 2.80 20.98
N PRO A 119 4.36 3.63 21.76
CA PRO A 119 5.82 3.48 21.91
C PRO A 119 6.21 2.09 22.42
N GLY A 120 7.09 1.43 21.67
CA GLY A 120 7.56 0.05 21.97
C GLY A 120 6.84 -1.06 21.24
N ASP A 121 5.74 -0.76 20.52
CA ASP A 121 5.04 -1.75 19.69
C ASP A 121 5.92 -2.25 18.53
N GLU A 122 5.74 -3.49 18.18
CA GLU A 122 6.43 -4.18 17.09
C GLU A 122 5.43 -4.68 16.04
N PHE A 123 5.80 -4.56 14.76
CA PHE A 123 5.08 -5.18 13.65
C PHE A 123 6.00 -6.14 12.92
N ILE A 124 5.54 -7.37 12.73
CA ILE A 124 6.27 -8.40 12.01
C ILE A 124 5.98 -8.26 10.52
N VAL A 125 7.04 -8.37 9.70
CA VAL A 125 6.97 -8.29 8.24
C VAL A 125 7.76 -9.45 7.65
N PHE A 126 7.18 -10.17 6.69
CA PHE A 126 7.86 -11.26 5.98
C PHE A 126 8.58 -10.74 4.75
N ALA A 127 9.83 -11.14 4.57
CA ALA A 127 10.56 -10.86 3.34
C ALA A 127 10.25 -11.93 2.25
N PRO A 128 10.23 -11.56 0.95
CA PRO A 128 10.39 -10.20 0.42
C PRO A 128 9.15 -9.33 0.66
N TYR A 129 9.35 -8.04 0.90
CA TYR A 129 8.28 -7.10 1.23
C TYR A 129 8.44 -5.78 0.47
N PHE A 130 7.36 -4.98 0.43
CA PHE A 130 7.40 -3.65 -0.14
C PHE A 130 8.20 -2.70 0.77
N PRO A 131 9.31 -2.11 0.29
CA PRO A 131 10.26 -1.38 1.14
C PRO A 131 9.66 -0.26 1.99
N GLU A 132 8.59 0.36 1.49
CA GLU A 132 7.91 1.46 2.18
C GLU A 132 7.19 1.02 3.47
N TYR A 133 6.92 -0.27 3.67
CA TYR A 133 6.34 -0.77 4.95
C TYR A 133 7.21 -0.37 6.14
N LYS A 134 8.53 -0.44 5.99
CA LYS A 134 9.45 0.03 7.03
C LYS A 134 9.23 1.50 7.36
N VAL A 135 9.06 2.33 6.34
CA VAL A 135 8.84 3.78 6.51
C VAL A 135 7.52 4.06 7.22
N PHE A 136 6.46 3.32 6.90
CA PHE A 136 5.15 3.49 7.53
C PHE A 136 5.17 3.04 9.00
N ILE A 137 5.74 1.88 9.29
CA ILE A 137 5.83 1.30 10.63
C ILE A 137 6.72 2.17 11.54
N GLU A 138 7.96 2.40 11.12
CA GLU A 138 8.92 3.19 11.91
C GLU A 138 8.55 4.67 11.93
N GLY A 139 7.83 5.14 10.89
CA GLY A 139 7.23 6.45 10.81
C GLY A 139 6.26 6.74 11.94
N ALA A 140 5.44 5.75 12.28
CA ALA A 140 4.47 5.81 13.35
C ALA A 140 5.08 5.59 14.76
N GLY A 141 6.38 5.27 14.86
CA GLY A 141 7.08 5.06 16.14
C GLY A 141 7.16 3.61 16.60
N ALA A 142 6.67 2.64 15.81
CA ALA A 142 6.86 1.23 16.07
C ALA A 142 8.20 0.73 15.55
N LYS A 143 8.54 -0.51 15.89
CA LYS A 143 9.69 -1.24 15.36
C LYS A 143 9.24 -2.28 14.36
N MET A 144 9.88 -2.33 13.19
CA MET A 144 9.69 -3.41 12.24
C MET A 144 10.57 -4.60 12.62
N VAL A 145 9.93 -5.77 12.77
CA VAL A 145 10.61 -7.06 12.98
C VAL A 145 10.52 -7.86 11.69
N LEU A 146 11.67 -8.11 11.07
CA LEU A 146 11.74 -8.77 9.78
C LEU A 146 11.95 -10.27 9.94
N ILE A 147 11.09 -11.07 9.33
CA ILE A 147 11.29 -12.51 9.14
C ILE A 147 11.96 -12.70 7.78
N PRO A 148 13.17 -13.28 7.72
CA PRO A 148 13.83 -13.56 6.45
C PRO A 148 13.04 -14.61 5.65
N PRO A 149 13.15 -14.60 4.29
CA PRO A 149 12.50 -15.60 3.49
C PRO A 149 13.19 -16.96 3.66
N GLU A 150 12.41 -18.03 3.64
CA GLU A 150 12.95 -19.35 3.34
C GLU A 150 13.23 -19.37 1.83
N ILE A 151 14.53 -19.51 1.46
CA ILE A 151 14.98 -19.23 0.08
C ILE A 151 14.68 -20.41 -0.86
N GLU A 152 14.69 -21.64 -0.36
CA GLU A 152 14.57 -22.83 -1.20
C GLU A 152 13.15 -22.96 -1.80
N HIS A 153 12.13 -22.68 -1.03
CA HIS A 153 10.73 -22.83 -1.46
C HIS A 153 9.93 -21.50 -1.43
N PHE A 154 10.53 -20.41 -0.99
CA PHE A 154 9.87 -19.10 -0.79
C PHE A 154 8.63 -19.18 0.09
N GLN A 155 8.69 -20.02 1.11
CA GLN A 155 7.64 -20.15 2.10
C GLN A 155 7.94 -19.31 3.35
N ILE A 156 6.91 -19.10 4.16
CA ILE A 156 7.06 -18.47 5.47
C ILE A 156 7.76 -19.46 6.40
N ASP A 157 8.87 -19.02 7.02
CA ASP A 157 9.49 -19.74 8.13
C ASP A 157 8.65 -19.52 9.39
N PHE A 158 7.76 -20.48 9.66
CA PHE A 158 6.85 -20.41 10.81
C PHE A 158 7.61 -20.53 12.14
N ASP A 159 8.73 -21.23 12.20
CA ASP A 159 9.53 -21.34 13.42
C ASP A 159 10.21 -19.98 13.75
N ALA A 160 10.72 -19.29 12.73
CA ALA A 160 11.24 -17.94 12.88
C ALA A 160 10.15 -16.95 13.25
N PHE A 161 8.97 -17.09 12.65
CA PHE A 161 7.81 -16.26 12.94
C PHE A 161 7.38 -16.42 14.41
N GLU A 162 7.17 -17.64 14.89
CA GLU A 162 6.77 -17.91 16.26
C GLU A 162 7.76 -17.35 17.28
N LYS A 163 9.07 -17.51 17.02
CA LYS A 163 10.14 -16.96 17.88
C LYS A 163 10.19 -15.42 17.87
N ALA A 164 9.70 -14.79 16.82
CA ALA A 164 9.69 -13.33 16.70
C ALA A 164 8.51 -12.68 17.44
N ILE A 165 7.50 -13.46 17.82
CA ILE A 165 6.35 -12.94 18.56
C ILE A 165 6.80 -12.61 20.00
N THR A 166 6.58 -11.37 20.40
CA THR A 166 6.86 -10.86 21.74
C THR A 166 5.61 -10.26 22.36
N PRO A 167 5.60 -9.94 23.66
CA PRO A 167 4.49 -9.17 24.26
C PRO A 167 4.24 -7.80 23.61
N ASN A 168 5.20 -7.28 22.85
CA ASN A 168 5.10 -6.01 22.12
C ASN A 168 4.60 -6.18 20.69
N THR A 169 4.44 -7.41 20.20
CA THR A 169 3.95 -7.66 18.85
C THR A 169 2.50 -7.19 18.73
N LYS A 170 2.29 -6.14 17.92
CA LYS A 170 0.98 -5.51 17.70
C LYS A 170 0.26 -6.08 16.50
N GLY A 171 1.01 -6.50 15.50
CA GLY A 171 0.45 -7.03 14.25
C GLY A 171 1.51 -7.64 13.34
N VAL A 172 0.98 -8.21 12.26
CA VAL A 172 1.75 -8.88 11.22
C VAL A 172 1.33 -8.34 9.87
#